data_7ba01e0b1cd6d61bb79bb789fd0477d9
#
_entry.id   7ba01e0b1cd6d61bb79bb789fd0477d9
#
_cell.length_a   1.000
_cell.length_b   1.000
_cell.length_c   1.000
_cell.angle_alpha   90.00
_cell.angle_beta   90.00
_cell.angle_gamma   90.00
#
_symmetry.space_group_name_H-M   'P 1'
#
loop_
_entity.id
_entity.type
_entity.pdbx_description
1 polymer ?
#
loop_
_entity_poly.entity_id
_entity_poly.type
_entity_poly.pdbx_seq_one_letter_code
_entity_poly.pdbx_strand_id
1 'polypeptide(L)'
;MSVIDQGAQLDEGKLQDFVFRVVGEIGATLNTALVVMGDKLGLYRAMAGAGPLTPGELAERTGTAERYVREWLNAQAAGDFVSYDPDTGRYTLPPEQAVALTDTDSPAYLPGFFQIALGSMLDAPKIMDAARSGAGFGWGEHVSDVLEGCERFFRPGYNANLMSQWLPALDGVVGRLEQGALVADVGCGHGSSTILMAQAFPKSTFVGTDYHGGSIETARQRAKDAGVDGRVSFETAPASAYSGAGYDLVTMFDCLHDMGDPVGAARHVRGTLKPEGTWMIVEPNAADRVEGNLNPVGRAFYSFSTLLCTPASLSQEVGLALGAQAGEARIRDVVTAAGFTRFRRAAETPFNIVFEARP
;
A
#
# COMPACT_ATOMS: atom_id res chain seq x y z
N MET A 1 33.26 2.90 26.15
CA MET A 1 34.43 2.50 25.31
C MET A 1 34.01 2.77 23.87
N SER A 2 34.81 3.59 23.16
CA SER A 2 34.58 3.88 21.74
C SER A 2 34.80 2.60 20.92
N VAL A 3 34.02 2.39 19.86
CA VAL A 3 34.18 1.27 18.90
C VAL A 3 35.60 1.22 18.32
N ILE A 4 36.31 2.35 18.33
CA ILE A 4 37.69 2.51 17.86
C ILE A 4 38.72 1.81 18.81
N ASP A 5 38.37 1.55 20.06
CA ASP A 5 39.26 0.89 21.05
C ASP A 5 39.36 -0.64 20.87
N GLN A 6 38.63 -1.25 19.91
CA GLN A 6 38.63 -2.70 19.71
C GLN A 6 39.58 -3.21 18.60
N GLY A 7 40.59 -2.38 18.19
CA GLY A 7 41.60 -2.82 17.24
C GLY A 7 41.16 -3.00 15.79
N ALA A 8 39.94 -2.58 15.43
CA ALA A 8 39.48 -2.55 14.05
C ALA A 8 40.20 -1.40 13.32
N GLN A 9 40.98 -1.70 12.29
CA GLN A 9 41.59 -0.69 11.43
C GLN A 9 40.46 -0.01 10.63
N LEU A 10 40.20 1.28 10.91
CA LEU A 10 39.19 2.07 10.23
C LEU A 10 39.65 2.39 8.80
N ASP A 11 38.86 2.08 7.83
CA ASP A 11 39.03 2.50 6.43
C ASP A 11 38.36 3.87 6.26
N GLU A 12 39.17 4.92 6.20
CA GLU A 12 38.65 6.29 6.09
C GLU A 12 37.87 6.54 4.80
N GLY A 13 38.21 5.89 3.69
CA GLY A 13 37.47 5.97 2.42
C GLY A 13 36.06 5.41 2.57
N LYS A 14 35.94 4.20 3.14
CA LYS A 14 34.62 3.60 3.40
C LYS A 14 33.77 4.41 4.39
N LEU A 15 34.41 5.03 5.38
CA LEU A 15 33.71 5.92 6.30
C LEU A 15 33.15 7.13 5.57
N GLN A 16 33.94 7.78 4.73
CA GLN A 16 33.51 8.93 3.95
C GLN A 16 32.37 8.56 2.98
N ASP A 17 32.49 7.46 2.26
CA ASP A 17 31.42 6.95 1.37
C ASP A 17 30.11 6.71 2.13
N PHE A 18 30.22 6.11 3.33
CA PHE A 18 29.05 5.89 4.18
C PHE A 18 28.42 7.19 4.64
N VAL A 19 29.23 8.19 5.06
CA VAL A 19 28.72 9.50 5.48
C VAL A 19 27.97 10.20 4.34
N PHE A 20 28.53 10.24 3.13
CA PHE A 20 27.83 10.86 1.99
C PHE A 20 26.56 10.11 1.60
N ARG A 21 26.56 8.78 1.69
CA ARG A 21 25.33 8.01 1.51
C ARG A 21 24.28 8.40 2.56
N VAL A 22 24.63 8.54 3.83
CA VAL A 22 23.71 8.96 4.90
C VAL A 22 23.16 10.37 4.66
N VAL A 23 23.97 11.30 4.16
CA VAL A 23 23.50 12.64 3.78
C VAL A 23 22.42 12.54 2.69
N GLY A 24 22.61 11.70 1.68
CA GLY A 24 21.60 11.42 0.67
C GLY A 24 20.29 10.83 1.27
N GLU A 25 20.42 9.88 2.23
CA GLU A 25 19.27 9.31 2.93
C GLU A 25 18.49 10.36 3.74
N ILE A 26 19.17 11.29 4.40
CA ILE A 26 18.53 12.40 5.13
C ILE A 26 17.79 13.31 4.16
N GLY A 27 18.40 13.64 3.01
CA GLY A 27 17.75 14.42 1.94
C GLY A 27 16.48 13.74 1.44
N ALA A 28 16.53 12.43 1.14
CA ALA A 28 15.38 11.65 0.70
C ALA A 28 14.29 11.58 1.80
N THR A 29 14.68 11.44 3.06
CA THR A 29 13.74 11.42 4.19
C THR A 29 12.99 12.75 4.34
N LEU A 30 13.69 13.87 4.26
CA LEU A 30 13.06 15.20 4.32
C LEU A 30 12.19 15.48 3.08
N ASN A 31 12.61 14.98 1.91
CA ASN A 31 11.84 15.10 0.68
C ASN A 31 10.47 14.41 0.78
N THR A 32 10.30 13.41 1.62
CA THR A 32 9.00 12.78 1.90
C THR A 32 7.95 13.83 2.29
N ALA A 33 8.26 14.71 3.22
CA ALA A 33 7.35 15.79 3.62
C ALA A 33 7.14 16.81 2.50
N LEU A 34 8.18 17.10 1.71
CA LEU A 34 8.09 18.05 0.59
C LEU A 34 7.22 17.51 -0.55
N VAL A 35 7.26 16.21 -0.83
CA VAL A 35 6.36 15.58 -1.82
C VAL A 35 4.91 15.66 -1.35
N VAL A 36 4.62 15.32 -0.10
CA VAL A 36 3.27 15.46 0.47
C VAL A 36 2.80 16.91 0.46
N MET A 37 3.68 17.87 0.77
CA MET A 37 3.37 19.29 0.69
C MET A 37 3.05 19.72 -0.74
N GLY A 38 3.87 19.31 -1.72
CA GLY A 38 3.67 19.62 -3.14
C GLY A 38 2.35 19.06 -3.69
N ASP A 39 1.98 17.84 -3.26
CA ASP A 39 0.71 17.22 -3.61
C ASP A 39 -0.49 17.96 -2.97
N LYS A 40 -0.47 18.14 -1.64
CA LYS A 40 -1.58 18.77 -0.89
C LYS A 40 -1.79 20.26 -1.29
N LEU A 41 -0.72 20.99 -1.60
CA LEU A 41 -0.81 22.38 -2.08
C LEU A 41 -1.05 22.48 -3.59
N GLY A 42 -1.07 21.38 -4.33
CA GLY A 42 -1.30 21.36 -5.77
C GLY A 42 -0.13 21.91 -6.62
N LEU A 43 1.09 21.99 -6.05
CA LEU A 43 2.26 22.53 -6.75
C LEU A 43 2.61 21.68 -7.98
N TYR A 44 2.67 20.35 -7.85
CA TYR A 44 2.92 19.47 -8.99
C TYR A 44 1.82 19.57 -10.06
N ARG A 45 0.55 19.61 -9.65
CA ARG A 45 -0.58 19.76 -10.59
C ARG A 45 -0.52 21.07 -11.37
N ALA A 46 -0.11 22.16 -10.72
CA ALA A 46 0.05 23.46 -11.36
C ALA A 46 1.24 23.51 -12.33
N MET A 47 2.24 22.65 -12.17
CA MET A 47 3.40 22.51 -13.05
C MET A 47 3.14 21.54 -14.21
N ALA A 48 2.29 20.53 -14.04
CA ALA A 48 2.05 19.50 -15.04
C ALA A 48 1.57 20.10 -16.36
N GLY A 49 2.34 19.92 -17.44
CA GLY A 49 2.05 20.47 -18.77
C GLY A 49 2.14 21.99 -18.91
N ALA A 50 2.57 22.70 -17.87
CA ALA A 50 2.60 24.17 -17.89
C ALA A 50 3.85 24.78 -18.56
N GLY A 51 4.84 23.95 -18.89
CA GLY A 51 6.16 24.39 -19.33
C GLY A 51 7.01 24.97 -18.20
N PRO A 52 8.10 25.71 -18.54
CA PRO A 52 9.00 26.27 -17.54
C PRO A 52 8.35 27.41 -16.73
N LEU A 53 8.42 27.34 -15.40
CA LEU A 53 7.86 28.33 -14.48
C LEU A 53 8.94 28.91 -13.56
N THR A 54 8.79 30.19 -13.22
CA THR A 54 9.52 30.80 -12.10
C THR A 54 8.82 30.47 -10.76
N PRO A 55 9.50 30.57 -9.62
CA PRO A 55 8.88 30.43 -8.31
C PRO A 55 7.68 31.36 -8.09
N GLY A 56 7.75 32.61 -8.59
CA GLY A 56 6.66 33.57 -8.49
C GLY A 56 5.42 33.14 -9.28
N GLU A 57 5.60 32.71 -10.53
CA GLU A 57 4.50 32.24 -11.39
C GLU A 57 3.81 31.00 -10.78
N LEU A 58 4.57 30.07 -10.18
CA LEU A 58 4.00 28.89 -9.50
C LEU A 58 3.26 29.29 -8.21
N ALA A 59 3.83 30.19 -7.44
CA ALA A 59 3.21 30.71 -6.22
C ALA A 59 1.87 31.41 -6.50
N GLU A 60 1.80 32.21 -7.54
CA GLU A 60 0.57 32.90 -7.99
C GLU A 60 -0.51 31.86 -8.39
N ARG A 61 -0.15 30.84 -9.18
CA ARG A 61 -1.08 29.79 -9.63
C ARG A 61 -1.68 28.97 -8.50
N THR A 62 -0.93 28.80 -7.41
CA THR A 62 -1.33 27.92 -6.27
C THR A 62 -1.79 28.70 -5.04
N GLY A 63 -1.76 30.03 -5.09
CA GLY A 63 -2.11 30.87 -3.93
C GLY A 63 -1.15 30.70 -2.76
N THR A 64 0.11 30.37 -3.01
CA THR A 64 1.13 30.12 -1.99
C THR A 64 2.15 31.25 -1.91
N ALA A 65 2.98 31.27 -0.84
CA ALA A 65 4.02 32.28 -0.68
C ALA A 65 5.27 31.91 -1.51
N GLU A 66 5.72 32.83 -2.37
CA GLU A 66 6.83 32.63 -3.29
C GLU A 66 8.11 32.15 -2.60
N ARG A 67 8.44 32.67 -1.42
CA ARG A 67 9.66 32.28 -0.71
C ARG A 67 9.70 30.80 -0.35
N TYR A 68 8.55 30.20 0.05
CA TYR A 68 8.43 28.78 0.30
C TYR A 68 8.49 27.94 -0.98
N VAL A 69 7.81 28.40 -2.04
CA VAL A 69 7.83 27.74 -3.35
C VAL A 69 9.25 27.70 -3.93
N ARG A 70 10.02 28.76 -3.77
CA ARG A 70 11.42 28.81 -4.22
C ARG A 70 12.28 27.76 -3.53
N GLU A 71 12.22 27.66 -2.19
CA GLU A 71 12.97 26.64 -1.46
C GLU A 71 12.51 25.22 -1.83
N TRP A 72 11.19 25.03 -1.94
CA TRP A 72 10.62 23.76 -2.36
C TRP A 72 11.12 23.35 -3.75
N LEU A 73 11.07 24.25 -4.74
CA LEU A 73 11.57 23.98 -6.10
C LEU A 73 13.07 23.68 -6.11
N ASN A 74 13.88 24.39 -5.32
CA ASN A 74 15.31 24.11 -5.19
C ASN A 74 15.56 22.71 -4.65
N ALA A 75 14.83 22.31 -3.61
CA ALA A 75 14.94 20.97 -3.02
C ALA A 75 14.46 19.89 -4.00
N GLN A 76 13.35 20.13 -4.73
CA GLN A 76 12.86 19.20 -5.73
C GLN A 76 13.83 19.06 -6.92
N ALA A 77 14.47 20.14 -7.35
CA ALA A 77 15.50 20.08 -8.39
C ALA A 77 16.77 19.36 -7.93
N ALA A 78 17.19 19.57 -6.68
CA ALA A 78 18.32 18.84 -6.11
C ALA A 78 18.08 17.34 -5.96
N GLY A 79 16.81 16.91 -5.94
CA GLY A 79 16.39 15.51 -5.86
C GLY A 79 15.88 14.93 -7.18
N ASP A 80 16.07 15.62 -8.32
CA ASP A 80 15.64 15.21 -9.66
C ASP A 80 14.12 15.02 -9.82
N PHE A 81 13.30 15.60 -8.94
CA PHE A 81 11.84 15.61 -9.07
C PHE A 81 11.34 16.65 -10.07
N VAL A 82 12.06 17.76 -10.21
CA VAL A 82 11.85 18.78 -11.23
C VAL A 82 13.18 19.13 -11.88
N SER A 83 13.16 19.58 -13.12
CA SER A 83 14.37 20.11 -13.79
C SER A 83 14.49 21.62 -13.59
N TYR A 84 15.72 22.09 -13.50
CA TYR A 84 16.08 23.52 -13.38
C TYR A 84 16.94 23.95 -14.56
N ASP A 85 16.57 25.05 -15.17
CA ASP A 85 17.34 25.69 -16.25
C ASP A 85 18.13 26.91 -15.67
N PRO A 86 19.46 26.82 -15.58
CA PRO A 86 20.27 27.89 -15.03
C PRO A 86 20.30 29.17 -15.91
N ASP A 87 20.06 29.05 -17.21
CA ASP A 87 20.09 30.21 -18.11
C ASP A 87 18.86 31.11 -17.95
N THR A 88 17.71 30.48 -17.64
CA THR A 88 16.43 31.22 -17.48
C THR A 88 15.97 31.31 -16.02
N GLY A 89 16.55 30.57 -15.11
CA GLY A 89 16.12 30.47 -13.71
C GLY A 89 14.74 29.82 -13.54
N ARG A 90 14.31 28.98 -14.48
CA ARG A 90 12.98 28.37 -14.51
C ARG A 90 13.02 26.88 -14.17
N TYR A 91 11.90 26.38 -13.68
CA TYR A 91 11.70 25.00 -13.27
C TYR A 91 10.62 24.34 -14.14
N THR A 92 10.84 23.08 -14.50
CA THR A 92 9.88 22.29 -15.28
C THR A 92 9.63 20.96 -14.58
N LEU A 93 8.37 20.54 -14.50
CA LEU A 93 8.03 19.17 -14.13
C LEU A 93 8.08 18.32 -15.40
N PRO A 94 9.05 17.39 -15.52
CA PRO A 94 9.14 16.51 -16.69
C PRO A 94 7.89 15.62 -16.82
N PRO A 95 7.53 15.17 -18.04
CA PRO A 95 6.30 14.40 -18.26
C PRO A 95 6.22 13.12 -17.43
N GLU A 96 7.33 12.41 -17.26
CA GLU A 96 7.40 11.17 -16.50
C GLU A 96 7.13 11.41 -15.02
N GLN A 97 7.74 12.46 -14.44
CA GLN A 97 7.48 12.88 -13.07
C GLN A 97 6.05 13.42 -12.91
N ALA A 98 5.51 14.11 -13.92
CA ALA A 98 4.12 14.57 -13.89
C ALA A 98 3.14 13.41 -13.79
N VAL A 99 3.31 12.34 -14.58
CA VAL A 99 2.50 11.13 -14.47
C VAL A 99 2.60 10.52 -13.07
N ALA A 100 3.82 10.35 -12.55
CA ALA A 100 4.03 9.72 -11.25
C ALA A 100 3.51 10.54 -10.06
N LEU A 101 3.43 11.87 -10.19
CA LEU A 101 3.10 12.77 -9.07
C LEU A 101 1.71 13.41 -9.18
N THR A 102 1.02 13.31 -10.33
CA THR A 102 -0.27 14.01 -10.52
C THR A 102 -1.38 13.17 -11.12
N ASP A 103 -1.07 12.12 -11.86
CA ASP A 103 -2.07 11.26 -12.50
C ASP A 103 -2.56 10.18 -11.52
N THR A 104 -3.69 10.45 -10.86
CA THR A 104 -4.28 9.55 -9.85
C THR A 104 -4.80 8.24 -10.41
N ASP A 105 -4.91 8.09 -11.73
CA ASP A 105 -5.37 6.86 -12.40
C ASP A 105 -4.20 6.02 -12.94
N SER A 106 -3.00 6.61 -12.97
CA SER A 106 -1.79 5.91 -13.37
C SER A 106 -1.33 4.92 -12.30
N PRO A 107 -0.98 3.66 -12.67
CA PRO A 107 -0.37 2.70 -11.75
C PRO A 107 1.01 3.16 -11.22
N ALA A 108 1.59 4.21 -11.81
CA ALA A 108 2.82 4.83 -11.36
C ALA A 108 2.61 5.98 -10.36
N TYR A 109 1.37 6.25 -9.92
CA TYR A 109 1.07 7.33 -8.98
C TYR A 109 1.63 7.06 -7.59
N LEU A 110 2.52 7.93 -7.08
CA LEU A 110 3.30 7.69 -5.87
C LEU A 110 2.98 8.58 -4.66
N PRO A 111 2.26 9.72 -4.73
CA PRO A 111 2.05 10.59 -3.57
C PRO A 111 1.43 9.88 -2.35
N GLY A 112 0.55 8.89 -2.56
CA GLY A 112 0.03 8.05 -1.48
C GLY A 112 1.13 7.29 -0.72
N PHE A 113 2.15 6.80 -1.42
CA PHE A 113 3.28 6.09 -0.82
C PHE A 113 4.12 7.01 0.08
N PHE A 114 4.36 8.26 -0.36
CA PHE A 114 5.00 9.29 0.47
C PHE A 114 4.12 9.70 1.67
N GLN A 115 2.80 9.72 1.51
CA GLN A 115 1.88 10.02 2.60
C GLN A 115 1.91 8.93 3.69
N ILE A 116 1.93 7.64 3.30
CA ILE A 116 2.13 6.52 4.26
C ILE A 116 3.46 6.70 5.00
N ALA A 117 4.54 6.98 4.27
CA ALA A 117 5.86 7.13 4.87
C ALA A 117 5.90 8.28 5.89
N LEU A 118 5.31 9.43 5.56
CA LEU A 118 5.21 10.57 6.49
C LEU A 118 4.40 10.20 7.74
N GLY A 119 3.23 9.58 7.58
CA GLY A 119 2.41 9.13 8.69
C GLY A 119 3.13 8.12 9.59
N SER A 120 3.84 7.16 8.99
CA SER A 120 4.63 6.17 9.72
C SER A 120 5.75 6.81 10.55
N MET A 121 6.39 7.87 10.04
CA MET A 121 7.41 8.64 10.79
C MET A 121 6.79 9.36 11.99
N LEU A 122 5.58 9.90 11.85
CA LEU A 122 4.87 10.58 12.97
C LEU A 122 4.52 9.60 14.08
N ASP A 123 4.26 8.34 13.77
CA ASP A 123 3.95 7.29 14.75
C ASP A 123 5.21 6.58 15.31
N ALA A 124 6.41 6.85 14.80
CA ALA A 124 7.65 6.19 15.22
C ALA A 124 7.87 6.17 16.75
N PRO A 125 7.57 7.22 17.53
CA PRO A 125 7.70 7.17 19.00
C PRO A 125 6.84 6.06 19.63
N LYS A 126 5.61 5.86 19.17
CA LYS A 126 4.70 4.80 19.64
C LYS A 126 5.21 3.41 19.27
N ILE A 127 5.75 3.28 18.05
CA ILE A 127 6.36 2.03 17.59
C ILE A 127 7.62 1.68 18.39
N MET A 128 8.42 2.68 18.79
CA MET A 128 9.57 2.43 19.70
C MET A 128 9.12 1.89 21.07
N ASP A 129 7.99 2.34 21.60
CA ASP A 129 7.45 1.82 22.86
C ASP A 129 6.87 0.41 22.68
N ALA A 130 6.19 0.15 21.58
CA ALA A 130 5.76 -1.20 21.19
C ALA A 130 6.95 -2.16 21.06
N ALA A 131 8.02 -1.75 20.39
CA ALA A 131 9.23 -2.55 20.23
C ALA A 131 9.95 -2.88 21.55
N ARG A 132 9.90 -1.98 22.55
CA ARG A 132 10.47 -2.23 23.89
C ARG A 132 9.65 -3.21 24.70
N SER A 133 8.34 -3.13 24.60
CA SER A 133 7.41 -3.95 25.40
C SER A 133 7.10 -5.30 24.73
N GLY A 134 7.33 -5.44 23.43
CA GLY A 134 6.84 -6.56 22.63
C GLY A 134 5.33 -6.49 22.33
N ALA A 135 4.66 -5.40 22.70
CA ALA A 135 3.25 -5.15 22.37
C ALA A 135 3.11 -4.80 20.88
N GLY A 136 1.88 -4.90 20.37
CA GLY A 136 1.55 -4.41 19.04
C GLY A 136 1.17 -2.92 19.07
N PHE A 137 0.87 -2.42 17.88
CA PHE A 137 0.27 -1.12 17.64
C PHE A 137 -0.78 -1.28 16.53
N GLY A 138 -2.05 -1.12 16.90
CA GLY A 138 -3.18 -1.48 16.04
C GLY A 138 -3.33 -0.53 14.86
N TRP A 139 -3.85 -1.06 13.74
CA TRP A 139 -4.04 -0.30 12.51
C TRP A 139 -4.83 1.01 12.72
N GLY A 140 -5.90 0.96 13.53
CA GLY A 140 -6.73 2.13 13.84
C GLY A 140 -6.10 3.16 14.77
N GLU A 141 -4.90 2.90 15.32
CA GLU A 141 -4.16 3.81 16.21
C GLU A 141 -3.20 4.72 15.45
N HIS A 142 -2.97 4.42 14.16
CA HIS A 142 -2.15 5.24 13.28
C HIS A 142 -2.80 6.58 12.96
N VAL A 143 -1.98 7.58 12.66
CA VAL A 143 -2.46 8.87 12.14
C VAL A 143 -3.18 8.68 10.81
N SER A 144 -4.15 9.56 10.50
CA SER A 144 -4.98 9.45 9.29
C SER A 144 -4.18 9.41 7.98
N ASP A 145 -3.01 10.05 7.93
CA ASP A 145 -2.14 10.02 6.74
C ASP A 145 -1.68 8.59 6.37
N VAL A 146 -1.60 7.64 7.31
CA VAL A 146 -1.32 6.22 7.01
C VAL A 146 -2.51 5.60 6.28
N LEU A 147 -3.71 5.73 6.83
CA LEU A 147 -4.93 5.11 6.28
C LEU A 147 -5.29 5.68 4.90
N GLU A 148 -5.28 7.01 4.78
CA GLU A 148 -5.54 7.70 3.52
C GLU A 148 -4.45 7.42 2.48
N GLY A 149 -3.20 7.41 2.91
CA GLY A 149 -2.05 7.12 2.07
C GLY A 149 -2.10 5.71 1.49
N CYS A 150 -2.48 4.70 2.29
CA CYS A 150 -2.65 3.32 1.84
C CYS A 150 -3.70 3.24 0.73
N GLU A 151 -4.86 3.83 0.92
CA GLU A 151 -5.89 3.85 -0.11
C GLU A 151 -5.40 4.52 -1.40
N ARG A 152 -4.75 5.68 -1.29
CA ARG A 152 -4.22 6.44 -2.43
C ARG A 152 -3.08 5.72 -3.15
N PHE A 153 -2.34 4.87 -2.45
CA PHE A 153 -1.25 4.08 -3.04
C PHE A 153 -1.77 2.83 -3.76
N PHE A 154 -2.68 2.07 -3.14
CA PHE A 154 -3.15 0.80 -3.70
C PHE A 154 -4.20 0.96 -4.81
N ARG A 155 -5.09 1.95 -4.71
CA ARG A 155 -6.19 2.14 -5.67
C ARG A 155 -5.76 2.24 -7.13
N PRO A 156 -4.71 3.00 -7.52
CA PRO A 156 -4.24 3.01 -8.91
C PRO A 156 -3.78 1.64 -9.41
N GLY A 157 -3.15 0.85 -8.54
CA GLY A 157 -2.77 -0.53 -8.83
C GLY A 157 -4.00 -1.43 -9.09
N TYR A 158 -5.05 -1.28 -8.29
CA TYR A 158 -6.30 -2.01 -8.50
C TYR A 158 -6.97 -1.60 -9.82
N ASN A 159 -7.07 -0.29 -10.10
CA ASN A 159 -7.62 0.22 -11.36
C ASN A 159 -6.90 -0.38 -12.58
N ALA A 160 -5.59 -0.47 -12.54
CA ALA A 160 -4.78 -0.96 -13.65
C ALA A 160 -4.83 -2.48 -13.82
N ASN A 161 -4.85 -3.24 -12.72
CA ASN A 161 -4.56 -4.67 -12.77
C ASN A 161 -5.74 -5.59 -12.42
N LEU A 162 -6.67 -5.15 -11.56
CA LEU A 162 -7.69 -6.05 -10.99
C LEU A 162 -8.56 -6.68 -12.07
N MET A 163 -9.12 -5.86 -12.97
CA MET A 163 -10.01 -6.33 -14.04
C MET A 163 -9.23 -6.90 -15.24
N SER A 164 -8.06 -6.34 -15.55
CA SER A 164 -7.31 -6.65 -16.77
C SER A 164 -6.37 -7.84 -16.66
N GLN A 165 -5.89 -8.13 -15.43
CA GLN A 165 -4.86 -9.14 -15.20
C GLN A 165 -5.20 -10.10 -14.06
N TRP A 166 -5.54 -9.59 -12.85
CA TRP A 166 -5.61 -10.42 -11.66
C TRP A 166 -6.81 -11.35 -11.65
N LEU A 167 -8.04 -10.84 -11.87
CA LEU A 167 -9.23 -11.69 -11.97
C LEU A 167 -9.19 -12.64 -13.17
N PRO A 168 -8.74 -12.23 -14.38
CA PRO A 168 -8.55 -13.15 -15.50
C PRO A 168 -7.54 -14.27 -15.28
N ALA A 169 -6.53 -14.07 -14.42
CA ALA A 169 -5.55 -15.09 -14.08
C ALA A 169 -6.09 -16.23 -13.19
N LEU A 170 -7.29 -16.04 -12.60
CA LEU A 170 -7.96 -17.04 -11.77
C LEU A 170 -8.87 -17.94 -12.62
N ASP A 171 -8.82 -19.24 -12.37
CA ASP A 171 -9.54 -20.21 -13.18
C ASP A 171 -11.08 -20.05 -13.11
N GLY A 172 -11.70 -19.61 -14.21
CA GLY A 172 -13.14 -19.50 -14.37
C GLY A 172 -13.82 -18.44 -13.51
N VAL A 173 -13.08 -17.58 -12.80
CA VAL A 173 -13.64 -16.55 -11.90
C VAL A 173 -14.43 -15.51 -12.67
N VAL A 174 -13.86 -14.95 -13.75
CA VAL A 174 -14.52 -13.91 -14.56
C VAL A 174 -15.89 -14.38 -15.08
N GLY A 175 -15.95 -15.60 -15.63
CA GLY A 175 -17.23 -16.16 -16.13
C GLY A 175 -18.29 -16.31 -15.04
N ARG A 176 -17.91 -16.68 -13.81
CA ARG A 176 -18.84 -16.70 -12.66
C ARG A 176 -19.32 -15.32 -12.28
N LEU A 177 -18.42 -14.34 -12.23
CA LEU A 177 -18.75 -12.94 -11.93
C LEU A 177 -19.71 -12.35 -12.97
N GLU A 178 -19.53 -12.64 -14.25
CA GLU A 178 -20.41 -12.21 -15.33
C GLU A 178 -21.83 -12.85 -15.28
N GLN A 179 -21.91 -14.07 -14.76
CA GLN A 179 -23.19 -14.80 -14.62
C GLN A 179 -23.95 -14.38 -13.35
N GLY A 180 -23.28 -13.84 -12.36
CA GLY A 180 -23.81 -13.46 -11.06
C GLY A 180 -23.23 -14.33 -9.95
N ALA A 181 -22.28 -13.79 -9.22
CA ALA A 181 -21.56 -14.44 -8.13
C ALA A 181 -21.78 -13.71 -6.80
N LEU A 182 -21.61 -14.43 -5.70
CA LEU A 182 -21.51 -13.84 -4.36
C LEU A 182 -20.02 -13.71 -3.99
N VAL A 183 -19.59 -12.50 -3.67
CA VAL A 183 -18.18 -12.17 -3.42
C VAL A 183 -18.03 -11.57 -2.02
N ALA A 184 -17.04 -12.03 -1.25
CA ALA A 184 -16.57 -11.36 -0.05
C ALA A 184 -15.20 -10.71 -0.31
N ASP A 185 -15.05 -9.45 0.08
CA ASP A 185 -13.79 -8.70 0.04
C ASP A 185 -13.36 -8.42 1.48
N VAL A 186 -12.40 -9.18 1.98
CA VAL A 186 -12.02 -9.23 3.40
C VAL A 186 -10.78 -8.37 3.63
N GLY A 187 -10.86 -7.44 4.59
CA GLY A 187 -9.88 -6.38 4.75
C GLY A 187 -10.05 -5.29 3.69
N CYS A 188 -11.30 -4.96 3.36
CA CYS A 188 -11.64 -4.09 2.22
C CYS A 188 -11.26 -2.61 2.42
N GLY A 189 -10.85 -2.20 3.62
CA GLY A 189 -10.53 -0.81 3.93
C GLY A 189 -11.64 0.17 3.52
N HIS A 190 -11.30 1.13 2.68
CA HIS A 190 -12.24 2.13 2.15
C HIS A 190 -13.08 1.61 0.95
N GLY A 191 -13.06 0.31 0.65
CA GLY A 191 -13.92 -0.36 -0.34
C GLY A 191 -13.52 -0.17 -1.80
N SER A 192 -12.30 0.28 -2.11
CA SER A 192 -11.90 0.57 -3.48
C SER A 192 -11.96 -0.65 -4.40
N SER A 193 -11.40 -1.79 -4.01
CA SER A 193 -11.46 -3.07 -4.73
C SER A 193 -12.90 -3.58 -4.89
N THR A 194 -13.67 -3.55 -3.80
CA THR A 194 -15.07 -3.99 -3.77
C THR A 194 -15.92 -3.19 -4.76
N ILE A 195 -15.80 -1.86 -4.75
CA ILE A 195 -16.54 -0.95 -5.62
C ILE A 195 -16.16 -1.17 -7.09
N LEU A 196 -14.87 -1.31 -7.40
CA LEU A 196 -14.39 -1.60 -8.74
C LEU A 196 -14.98 -2.90 -9.30
N MET A 197 -14.94 -3.98 -8.51
CA MET A 197 -15.52 -5.25 -8.89
C MET A 197 -17.05 -5.13 -9.11
N ALA A 198 -17.73 -4.39 -8.23
CA ALA A 198 -19.18 -4.19 -8.36
C ALA A 198 -19.56 -3.38 -9.60
N GLN A 199 -18.76 -2.39 -9.99
CA GLN A 199 -18.97 -1.63 -11.23
C GLN A 199 -18.78 -2.51 -12.46
N ALA A 200 -17.74 -3.37 -12.46
CA ALA A 200 -17.43 -4.25 -13.59
C ALA A 200 -18.42 -5.41 -13.75
N PHE A 201 -18.99 -5.92 -12.65
CA PHE A 201 -19.84 -7.13 -12.66
C PHE A 201 -21.25 -6.84 -12.08
N PRO A 202 -22.14 -6.22 -12.86
CA PRO A 202 -23.43 -5.73 -12.38
C PRO A 202 -24.44 -6.83 -11.96
N LYS A 203 -24.20 -8.09 -12.30
CA LYS A 203 -25.03 -9.23 -11.88
C LYS A 203 -24.58 -9.83 -10.56
N SER A 204 -23.37 -9.54 -10.11
CA SER A 204 -22.79 -10.06 -8.87
C SER A 204 -23.14 -9.19 -7.66
N THR A 205 -23.11 -9.78 -6.49
CA THR A 205 -23.29 -9.10 -5.20
C THR A 205 -22.03 -9.22 -4.36
N PHE A 206 -21.76 -8.17 -3.58
CA PHE A 206 -20.51 -8.02 -2.86
C PHE A 206 -20.73 -7.70 -1.39
N VAL A 207 -19.91 -8.30 -0.54
CA VAL A 207 -19.82 -7.97 0.89
C VAL A 207 -18.37 -7.57 1.16
N GLY A 208 -18.15 -6.29 1.46
CA GLY A 208 -16.85 -5.81 1.97
C GLY A 208 -16.82 -5.92 3.49
N THR A 209 -15.75 -6.40 4.06
CA THR A 209 -15.59 -6.49 5.51
C THR A 209 -14.22 -5.99 5.95
N ASP A 210 -14.23 -5.24 7.06
CA ASP A 210 -13.01 -4.74 7.71
C ASP A 210 -13.27 -4.61 9.21
N TYR A 211 -12.26 -4.81 10.02
CA TYR A 211 -12.43 -4.64 11.48
C TYR A 211 -12.42 -3.16 11.91
N HIS A 212 -11.92 -2.24 11.07
CA HIS A 212 -11.87 -0.82 11.35
C HIS A 212 -13.17 -0.11 10.93
N GLY A 213 -14.01 0.23 11.91
CA GLY A 213 -15.33 0.84 11.66
C GLY A 213 -15.30 2.14 10.85
N GLY A 214 -14.31 3.00 11.06
CA GLY A 214 -14.15 4.25 10.30
C GLY A 214 -13.90 4.00 8.80
N SER A 215 -13.15 2.96 8.45
CA SER A 215 -12.95 2.55 7.06
C SER A 215 -14.26 2.08 6.43
N ILE A 216 -15.06 1.30 7.16
CA ILE A 216 -16.37 0.82 6.71
C ILE A 216 -17.36 1.96 6.46
N GLU A 217 -17.39 2.98 7.31
CA GLU A 217 -18.25 4.15 7.06
C GLU A 217 -17.85 4.88 5.78
N THR A 218 -16.55 5.05 5.55
CA THR A 218 -16.02 5.63 4.31
C THR A 218 -16.39 4.77 3.10
N ALA A 219 -16.26 3.44 3.20
CA ALA A 219 -16.60 2.50 2.13
C ALA A 219 -18.09 2.57 1.76
N ARG A 220 -18.97 2.64 2.76
CA ARG A 220 -20.43 2.79 2.55
C ARG A 220 -20.76 4.08 1.79
N GLN A 221 -20.14 5.20 2.17
CA GLN A 221 -20.35 6.47 1.48
C GLN A 221 -19.86 6.40 0.03
N ARG A 222 -18.69 5.85 -0.22
CA ARG A 222 -18.13 5.69 -1.56
C ARG A 222 -18.97 4.78 -2.46
N ALA A 223 -19.55 3.70 -1.92
CA ALA A 223 -20.45 2.83 -2.68
C ALA A 223 -21.73 3.55 -3.13
N LYS A 224 -22.29 4.42 -2.28
CA LYS A 224 -23.43 5.31 -2.64
C LYS A 224 -23.03 6.28 -3.75
N ASP A 225 -21.88 6.96 -3.58
CA ASP A 225 -21.38 7.92 -4.57
C ASP A 225 -21.09 7.26 -5.92
N ALA A 226 -20.69 5.99 -5.92
CA ALA A 226 -20.47 5.16 -7.10
C ALA A 226 -21.74 4.50 -7.66
N GLY A 227 -22.90 4.62 -6.99
CA GLY A 227 -24.18 4.05 -7.41
C GLY A 227 -24.22 2.51 -7.40
N VAL A 228 -23.44 1.88 -6.51
CA VAL A 228 -23.38 0.41 -6.39
C VAL A 228 -23.94 -0.13 -5.08
N ASP A 229 -24.41 0.72 -4.18
CA ASP A 229 -24.93 0.38 -2.85
C ASP A 229 -26.15 -0.56 -2.86
N GLY A 230 -26.86 -0.68 -3.97
CA GLY A 230 -27.94 -1.67 -4.13
C GLY A 230 -27.49 -3.13 -4.22
N ARG A 231 -26.19 -3.39 -4.43
CA ARG A 231 -25.62 -4.74 -4.54
C ARG A 231 -24.28 -4.92 -3.80
N VAL A 232 -23.87 -3.90 -3.08
CA VAL A 232 -22.68 -3.91 -2.22
C VAL A 232 -23.12 -3.61 -0.80
N SER A 233 -22.72 -4.44 0.14
CA SER A 233 -22.88 -4.17 1.57
C SER A 233 -21.52 -4.16 2.26
N PHE A 234 -21.42 -3.41 3.35
CA PHE A 234 -20.19 -3.36 4.15
C PHE A 234 -20.50 -3.64 5.62
N GLU A 235 -19.69 -4.48 6.26
CA GLU A 235 -19.80 -4.80 7.68
C GLU A 235 -18.49 -4.59 8.42
N THR A 236 -18.59 -4.20 9.69
CA THR A 236 -17.44 -4.16 10.59
C THR A 236 -17.31 -5.53 11.24
N ALA A 237 -16.32 -6.31 10.83
CA ALA A 237 -16.07 -7.66 11.35
C ALA A 237 -14.60 -8.04 11.17
N PRO A 238 -14.04 -8.86 12.08
CA PRO A 238 -12.71 -9.42 11.89
C PRO A 238 -12.72 -10.48 10.77
N ALA A 239 -11.59 -10.69 10.11
CA ALA A 239 -11.43 -11.64 9.02
C ALA A 239 -11.75 -13.10 9.41
N SER A 240 -11.69 -13.42 10.71
CA SER A 240 -12.01 -14.74 11.25
C SER A 240 -13.50 -14.96 11.57
N ALA A 241 -14.37 -13.92 11.41
CA ALA A 241 -15.76 -14.00 11.84
C ALA A 241 -16.74 -13.10 11.03
N TYR A 242 -16.40 -12.74 9.79
CA TYR A 242 -17.33 -12.03 8.91
C TYR A 242 -18.53 -12.92 8.53
N SER A 243 -19.65 -12.28 8.20
CA SER A 243 -20.92 -12.96 7.98
C SER A 243 -21.02 -13.64 6.61
N GLY A 244 -22.03 -14.51 6.46
CA GLY A 244 -22.38 -15.15 5.21
C GLY A 244 -21.63 -16.45 4.94
N ALA A 245 -22.05 -17.13 3.87
CA ALA A 245 -21.45 -18.37 3.37
C ALA A 245 -21.90 -18.60 1.91
N GLY A 246 -21.26 -19.55 1.25
CA GLY A 246 -21.56 -19.86 -0.15
C GLY A 246 -20.97 -18.84 -1.12
N TYR A 247 -19.84 -18.24 -0.77
CA TYR A 247 -19.12 -17.33 -1.65
C TYR A 247 -18.51 -18.07 -2.84
N ASP A 248 -18.66 -17.50 -4.03
CA ASP A 248 -17.98 -17.94 -5.24
C ASP A 248 -16.53 -17.47 -5.30
N LEU A 249 -16.29 -16.29 -4.71
CA LEU A 249 -14.98 -15.66 -4.62
C LEU A 249 -14.84 -14.98 -3.25
N VAL A 250 -13.72 -15.20 -2.59
CA VAL A 250 -13.26 -14.36 -1.49
C VAL A 250 -11.98 -13.67 -1.94
N THR A 251 -11.83 -12.40 -1.64
CA THR A 251 -10.63 -11.61 -1.96
C THR A 251 -10.01 -11.03 -0.70
N MET A 252 -8.69 -10.97 -0.68
CA MET A 252 -7.88 -10.24 0.30
C MET A 252 -6.79 -9.49 -0.44
N PHE A 253 -6.66 -8.20 -0.18
CA PHE A 253 -5.69 -7.33 -0.83
C PHE A 253 -4.76 -6.71 0.20
N ASP A 254 -3.49 -7.12 0.19
CA ASP A 254 -2.42 -6.59 1.01
C ASP A 254 -2.77 -6.50 2.52
N CYS A 255 -3.47 -7.51 3.05
CA CYS A 255 -3.96 -7.50 4.43
C CYS A 255 -3.74 -8.81 5.21
N LEU A 256 -3.53 -9.96 4.55
CA LEU A 256 -3.34 -11.23 5.24
C LEU A 256 -2.08 -11.23 6.12
N HIS A 257 -1.02 -10.58 5.65
CA HIS A 257 0.24 -10.48 6.39
C HIS A 257 0.18 -9.58 7.64
N ASP A 258 -0.85 -8.72 7.74
CA ASP A 258 -1.11 -7.83 8.88
C ASP A 258 -2.00 -8.47 9.95
N MET A 259 -2.61 -9.62 9.66
CA MET A 259 -3.51 -10.28 10.59
C MET A 259 -2.74 -10.95 11.73
N GLY A 260 -3.31 -10.90 12.94
CA GLY A 260 -2.76 -11.61 14.09
C GLY A 260 -2.88 -13.11 13.93
N ASP A 261 -4.05 -13.62 13.51
CA ASP A 261 -4.30 -15.02 13.19
C ASP A 261 -4.65 -15.23 11.71
N PRO A 262 -3.67 -15.18 10.80
CA PRO A 262 -3.93 -15.41 9.39
C PRO A 262 -4.40 -16.85 9.09
N VAL A 263 -4.03 -17.84 9.93
CA VAL A 263 -4.50 -19.23 9.78
C VAL A 263 -5.97 -19.35 10.17
N GLY A 264 -6.40 -18.71 11.25
CA GLY A 264 -7.80 -18.63 11.65
C GLY A 264 -8.67 -17.91 10.61
N ALA A 265 -8.19 -16.78 10.09
CA ALA A 265 -8.82 -16.08 8.97
C ALA A 265 -8.95 -16.98 7.73
N ALA A 266 -7.88 -17.65 7.34
CA ALA A 266 -7.91 -18.60 6.21
C ALA A 266 -8.87 -19.78 6.42
N ARG A 267 -8.99 -20.32 7.65
CA ARG A 267 -9.99 -21.34 7.97
C ARG A 267 -11.40 -20.82 7.81
N HIS A 268 -11.66 -19.59 8.25
CA HIS A 268 -12.96 -18.96 8.08
C HIS A 268 -13.29 -18.76 6.60
N VAL A 269 -12.35 -18.24 5.81
CA VAL A 269 -12.49 -18.12 4.34
C VAL A 269 -12.86 -19.48 3.74
N ARG A 270 -12.13 -20.56 4.10
CA ARG A 270 -12.42 -21.89 3.59
C ARG A 270 -13.85 -22.37 3.95
N GLY A 271 -14.28 -22.07 5.16
CA GLY A 271 -15.61 -22.43 5.67
C GLY A 271 -16.77 -21.67 5.00
N THR A 272 -16.49 -20.46 4.49
CA THR A 272 -17.50 -19.60 3.84
C THR A 272 -17.55 -19.77 2.31
N LEU A 273 -16.52 -20.35 1.70
CA LEU A 273 -16.47 -20.62 0.27
C LEU A 273 -17.41 -21.78 -0.13
N LYS A 274 -17.94 -21.71 -1.35
CA LYS A 274 -18.48 -22.90 -2.03
C LYS A 274 -17.38 -23.95 -2.25
N PRO A 275 -17.73 -25.23 -2.44
CA PRO A 275 -16.76 -26.29 -2.77
C PRO A 275 -15.86 -25.96 -3.97
N GLU A 276 -16.44 -25.27 -4.99
CA GLU A 276 -15.74 -24.79 -6.20
C GLU A 276 -15.34 -23.31 -6.10
N GLY A 277 -15.47 -22.71 -4.93
CA GLY A 277 -15.13 -21.32 -4.70
C GLY A 277 -13.63 -21.08 -4.78
N THR A 278 -13.27 -19.82 -4.97
CA THR A 278 -11.89 -19.37 -5.13
C THR A 278 -11.55 -18.35 -4.04
N TRP A 279 -10.40 -18.47 -3.41
CA TRP A 279 -9.81 -17.40 -2.61
C TRP A 279 -8.66 -16.76 -3.39
N MET A 280 -8.79 -15.48 -3.69
CA MET A 280 -7.76 -14.65 -4.26
C MET A 280 -7.02 -13.92 -3.14
N ILE A 281 -5.72 -14.08 -3.10
CA ILE A 281 -4.85 -13.45 -2.12
C ILE A 281 -3.86 -12.58 -2.90
N VAL A 282 -3.88 -11.28 -2.65
CA VAL A 282 -2.90 -10.33 -3.18
C VAL A 282 -2.01 -9.89 -2.04
N GLU A 283 -0.72 -10.07 -2.19
CA GLU A 283 0.29 -9.77 -1.17
C GLU A 283 1.47 -9.01 -1.78
N PRO A 284 2.27 -8.30 -0.99
CA PRO A 284 3.48 -7.66 -1.48
C PRO A 284 4.40 -8.65 -2.20
N ASN A 285 5.00 -8.22 -3.31
CA ASN A 285 5.95 -9.05 -4.05
C ASN A 285 7.23 -9.21 -3.22
N ALA A 286 7.41 -10.40 -2.69
CA ALA A 286 8.54 -10.77 -1.84
C ALA A 286 9.09 -12.13 -2.22
N ALA A 287 10.41 -12.25 -2.21
CA ALA A 287 11.08 -13.55 -2.23
C ALA A 287 11.02 -14.19 -0.83
N ASP A 288 11.10 -15.53 -0.79
CA ASP A 288 11.05 -16.30 0.47
C ASP A 288 12.26 -16.08 1.39
N ARG A 289 13.34 -15.51 0.86
CA ARG A 289 14.60 -15.31 1.59
C ARG A 289 15.03 -13.86 1.52
N VAL A 290 15.69 -13.42 2.59
CA VAL A 290 16.14 -12.02 2.76
C VAL A 290 16.98 -11.55 1.57
N GLU A 291 17.91 -12.41 1.07
CA GLU A 291 18.80 -12.07 -0.04
C GLU A 291 18.06 -11.65 -1.31
N GLY A 292 16.90 -12.25 -1.59
CA GLY A 292 16.05 -11.89 -2.74
C GLY A 292 15.34 -10.55 -2.59
N ASN A 293 15.25 -10.04 -1.37
CA ASN A 293 14.58 -8.79 -1.03
C ASN A 293 15.55 -7.62 -0.75
N LEU A 294 16.87 -7.83 -0.92
CA LEU A 294 17.89 -6.77 -0.73
C LEU A 294 17.94 -5.84 -1.97
N ASN A 295 16.86 -5.14 -2.21
CA ASN A 295 16.65 -4.22 -3.33
C ASN A 295 15.80 -3.01 -2.86
N PRO A 296 15.63 -1.95 -3.67
CA PRO A 296 14.88 -0.76 -3.25
C PRO A 296 13.44 -1.02 -2.82
N VAL A 297 12.71 -1.94 -3.48
CA VAL A 297 11.34 -2.31 -3.14
C VAL A 297 11.32 -3.05 -1.80
N GLY A 298 12.16 -4.06 -1.65
CA GLY A 298 12.29 -4.80 -0.40
C GLY A 298 12.70 -3.91 0.78
N ARG A 299 13.60 -2.94 0.55
CA ARG A 299 13.95 -1.94 1.56
C ARG A 299 12.74 -1.15 2.04
N ALA A 300 11.90 -0.66 1.12
CA ALA A 300 10.70 0.08 1.46
C ALA A 300 9.70 -0.81 2.22
N PHE A 301 9.43 -2.01 1.73
CA PHE A 301 8.48 -2.92 2.37
C PHE A 301 8.95 -3.47 3.71
N TYR A 302 10.24 -3.76 3.92
CA TYR A 302 10.77 -4.07 5.26
C TYR A 302 10.61 -2.90 6.23
N SER A 303 10.79 -1.67 5.75
CA SER A 303 10.60 -0.48 6.59
C SER A 303 9.13 -0.33 6.99
N PHE A 304 8.19 -0.45 6.06
CA PHE A 304 6.76 -0.45 6.38
C PHE A 304 6.36 -1.66 7.23
N SER A 305 6.89 -2.84 6.96
CA SER A 305 6.64 -4.02 7.79
C SER A 305 7.03 -3.79 9.25
N THR A 306 8.15 -3.10 9.48
CA THR A 306 8.61 -2.75 10.83
C THR A 306 7.71 -1.73 11.51
N LEU A 307 7.21 -0.74 10.76
CA LEU A 307 6.48 0.40 11.32
C LEU A 307 4.96 0.17 11.35
N LEU A 308 4.42 -0.70 10.48
CA LEU A 308 2.98 -0.90 10.29
C LEU A 308 2.60 -2.37 10.48
N CYS A 309 3.00 -3.27 9.57
CA CYS A 309 2.47 -4.62 9.45
C CYS A 309 2.77 -5.49 10.67
N THR A 310 4.01 -5.51 11.12
CA THR A 310 4.42 -6.30 12.30
C THR A 310 3.74 -5.79 13.58
N PRO A 311 3.75 -4.48 13.89
CA PRO A 311 2.99 -3.94 15.02
C PRO A 311 1.49 -4.21 14.95
N ALA A 312 0.88 -4.08 13.77
CA ALA A 312 -0.55 -4.34 13.57
C ALA A 312 -0.89 -5.80 13.89
N SER A 313 -0.12 -6.76 13.37
CA SER A 313 -0.32 -8.17 13.67
C SER A 313 -0.13 -8.48 15.16
N LEU A 314 0.92 -7.94 15.79
CA LEU A 314 1.20 -8.15 17.21
C LEU A 314 0.15 -7.53 18.14
N SER A 315 -0.64 -6.56 17.68
CA SER A 315 -1.74 -5.96 18.46
C SER A 315 -2.98 -6.85 18.53
N GLN A 316 -3.05 -7.90 17.74
CA GLN A 316 -4.18 -8.83 17.63
C GLN A 316 -3.86 -10.17 18.32
N GLU A 317 -4.91 -10.97 18.61
CA GLU A 317 -4.72 -12.31 19.14
C GLU A 317 -3.87 -13.17 18.21
N VAL A 318 -3.08 -14.09 18.78
CA VAL A 318 -2.05 -14.93 18.16
C VAL A 318 -0.79 -14.13 17.79
N GLY A 319 -0.91 -13.02 17.08
CA GLY A 319 0.24 -12.16 16.75
C GLY A 319 1.32 -12.88 15.91
N LEU A 320 0.91 -13.60 14.84
CA LEU A 320 1.84 -14.40 14.02
C LEU A 320 2.91 -13.56 13.32
N ALA A 321 2.64 -12.30 13.07
CA ALA A 321 3.53 -11.30 12.51
C ALA A 321 4.25 -11.78 11.23
N LEU A 322 3.48 -12.13 10.19
CA LEU A 322 4.03 -12.53 8.90
C LEU A 322 4.90 -11.42 8.31
N GLY A 323 4.40 -10.18 8.37
CA GLY A 323 5.04 -8.99 7.81
C GLY A 323 4.95 -8.91 6.28
N ALA A 324 5.12 -7.71 5.74
CA ALA A 324 4.97 -7.42 4.32
C ALA A 324 5.92 -8.21 3.39
N GLN A 325 6.98 -8.79 3.93
CA GLN A 325 7.95 -9.61 3.17
C GLN A 325 7.83 -11.10 3.54
N ALA A 326 6.60 -11.59 3.69
CA ALA A 326 6.31 -12.98 4.04
C ALA A 326 6.83 -13.98 3.00
N GLY A 327 6.70 -13.66 1.71
CA GLY A 327 7.04 -14.56 0.63
C GLY A 327 5.99 -15.65 0.37
N GLU A 328 6.12 -16.33 -0.76
CA GLU A 328 5.16 -17.37 -1.18
C GLU A 328 5.13 -18.57 -0.22
N ALA A 329 6.28 -18.98 0.29
CA ALA A 329 6.37 -20.17 1.15
C ALA A 329 5.54 -19.99 2.44
N ARG A 330 5.68 -18.86 3.14
CA ARG A 330 4.93 -18.59 4.38
C ARG A 330 3.43 -18.41 4.13
N ILE A 331 3.03 -17.77 3.03
CA ILE A 331 1.62 -17.66 2.63
C ILE A 331 1.05 -19.05 2.31
N ARG A 332 1.79 -19.89 1.59
CA ARG A 332 1.43 -21.30 1.32
C ARG A 332 1.23 -22.10 2.62
N ASP A 333 2.11 -21.92 3.60
CA ASP A 333 2.01 -22.60 4.89
C ASP A 333 0.70 -22.21 5.61
N VAL A 334 0.35 -20.92 5.64
CA VAL A 334 -0.92 -20.42 6.20
C VAL A 334 -2.13 -21.06 5.50
N VAL A 335 -2.13 -21.02 4.18
CA VAL A 335 -3.22 -21.54 3.34
C VAL A 335 -3.38 -23.06 3.54
N THR A 336 -2.27 -23.80 3.56
CA THR A 336 -2.27 -25.25 3.77
C THR A 336 -2.71 -25.63 5.18
N ALA A 337 -2.24 -24.89 6.22
CA ALA A 337 -2.65 -25.11 7.60
C ALA A 337 -4.16 -24.85 7.84
N ALA A 338 -4.77 -24.03 7.00
CA ALA A 338 -6.20 -23.78 6.98
C ALA A 338 -7.01 -24.89 6.26
N GLY A 339 -6.33 -25.83 5.60
CA GLY A 339 -6.93 -26.99 4.94
C GLY A 339 -7.28 -26.80 3.46
N PHE A 340 -6.80 -25.75 2.82
CA PHE A 340 -6.88 -25.62 1.35
C PHE A 340 -5.98 -26.68 0.70
N THR A 341 -6.46 -27.25 -0.41
CA THR A 341 -5.77 -28.35 -1.09
C THR A 341 -5.08 -27.92 -2.38
N ARG A 342 -5.46 -26.78 -2.94
CA ARG A 342 -4.90 -26.20 -4.17
C ARG A 342 -4.42 -24.78 -3.89
N PHE A 343 -3.18 -24.52 -4.21
CA PHE A 343 -2.56 -23.19 -4.08
C PHE A 343 -1.55 -22.97 -5.20
N ARG A 344 -1.66 -21.84 -5.88
CA ARG A 344 -0.73 -21.46 -6.94
C ARG A 344 -0.54 -19.96 -6.99
N ARG A 345 0.60 -19.51 -7.51
CA ARG A 345 0.78 -18.15 -8.01
C ARG A 345 -0.01 -18.02 -9.31
N ALA A 346 -0.87 -17.02 -9.40
CA ALA A 346 -1.72 -16.76 -10.57
C ALA A 346 -1.19 -15.63 -11.42
N ALA A 347 -0.72 -14.53 -10.79
CA ALA A 347 -0.15 -13.37 -11.46
C ALA A 347 0.87 -12.66 -10.56
N GLU A 348 1.64 -11.76 -11.14
CA GLU A 348 2.54 -10.88 -10.39
C GLU A 348 2.70 -9.52 -11.07
N THR A 349 3.02 -8.50 -10.28
CA THR A 349 3.45 -7.18 -10.70
C THR A 349 4.75 -6.84 -9.98
N PRO A 350 5.42 -5.73 -10.28
CA PRO A 350 6.60 -5.32 -9.50
C PRO A 350 6.35 -5.16 -8.00
N PHE A 351 5.09 -4.90 -7.59
CA PHE A 351 4.74 -4.62 -6.19
C PHE A 351 3.91 -5.74 -5.54
N ASN A 352 3.20 -6.56 -6.31
CA ASN A 352 2.30 -7.57 -5.75
C ASN A 352 2.47 -8.95 -6.39
N ILE A 353 2.20 -9.99 -5.60
CA ILE A 353 1.95 -11.35 -6.07
C ILE A 353 0.48 -11.67 -5.83
N VAL A 354 -0.16 -12.30 -6.81
CA VAL A 354 -1.53 -12.81 -6.72
C VAL A 354 -1.50 -14.32 -6.60
N PHE A 355 -2.08 -14.84 -5.53
CA PHE A 355 -2.25 -16.27 -5.33
C PHE A 355 -3.72 -16.67 -5.49
N GLU A 356 -3.92 -17.86 -6.02
CA GLU A 356 -5.19 -18.55 -6.05
C GLU A 356 -5.15 -19.75 -5.09
N ALA A 357 -6.13 -19.80 -4.18
CA ALA A 357 -6.34 -20.96 -3.32
C ALA A 357 -7.76 -21.51 -3.49
N ARG A 358 -7.91 -22.85 -3.38
CA ARG A 358 -9.21 -23.51 -3.45
C ARG A 358 -9.32 -24.61 -2.40
N PRO A 359 -10.55 -24.86 -1.88
CA PRO A 359 -10.81 -25.92 -0.90
C PRO A 359 -10.31 -27.31 -1.29
#